data_55e8718ee7afe9bbfe6cb8991a6777a5
#
_entry.id   55e8718ee7afe9bbfe6cb8991a6777a5
#
_cell.length_a   1.000
_cell.length_b   1.000
_cell.length_c   1.000
_cell.angle_alpha   90.00
_cell.angle_beta   90.00
_cell.angle_gamma   90.00
#
_symmetry.space_group_name_H-M   'P 1'
#
loop_
_entity.id
_entity.type
_entity.pdbx_description
1 polymer ?
#
loop_
_entity_poly.entity_id
_entity_poly.type
_entity_poly.pdbx_seq_one_letter_code
_entity_poly.pdbx_strand_id
1 'polypeptide(L)'
;AEENLEATKVAVVSEDPRLVLRWRGKEIVNISRAFLDTNGAHQETDVTVSMPKKEESFFASKEVTDVKEKWLSMLADLNVCSQKGLVEMFDSSIGAGSVVMPYGGKNQLTEVQTMVAKVPVAKGNTDAVTMMSYGFNPYLSSWSPYHGAVYAVTESIAKITAAGGD
;
A
#
# COMPACT_ATOMS: atom_id res chain seq x y z
N ALA A 1 16.33 28.75 -3.61
CA ALA A 1 17.32 29.80 -3.38
C ALA A 1 18.04 29.63 -2.04
N GLU A 2 17.35 29.17 -0.99
CA GLU A 2 17.96 28.96 0.35
C GLU A 2 19.05 27.88 0.32
N GLU A 3 18.86 26.84 -0.48
CA GLU A 3 19.79 25.71 -0.61
C GLU A 3 20.78 25.87 -1.80
N ASN A 4 20.83 27.03 -2.42
CA ASN A 4 21.64 27.30 -3.61
C ASN A 4 21.42 26.27 -4.74
N LEU A 5 20.19 25.80 -4.87
CA LEU A 5 19.76 24.85 -5.90
C LEU A 5 19.09 25.58 -7.07
N GLU A 6 19.31 25.08 -8.27
CA GLU A 6 18.63 25.51 -9.47
C GLU A 6 17.41 24.63 -9.74
N ALA A 7 16.28 25.26 -10.08
CA ALA A 7 15.06 24.57 -10.49
C ALA A 7 14.75 24.94 -11.94
N THR A 8 14.78 23.95 -12.81
CA THR A 8 14.53 24.12 -14.24
C THR A 8 13.31 23.33 -14.67
N LYS A 9 12.41 23.98 -15.42
CA LYS A 9 11.26 23.30 -16.03
C LYS A 9 11.73 22.41 -17.17
N VAL A 10 11.62 21.10 -16.99
CA VAL A 10 12.11 20.09 -17.95
C VAL A 10 11.01 19.46 -18.81
N ALA A 11 9.74 19.59 -18.40
CA ALA A 11 8.61 19.04 -19.13
C ALA A 11 7.33 19.84 -18.91
N VAL A 12 6.39 19.67 -19.81
CA VAL A 12 5.02 20.19 -19.74
C VAL A 12 4.07 19.06 -20.09
N VAL A 13 3.03 18.90 -19.29
CA VAL A 13 1.92 18.00 -19.62
C VAL A 13 1.12 18.63 -20.75
N SER A 14 0.82 17.85 -21.78
CA SER A 14 0.04 18.27 -22.95
C SER A 14 -1.21 17.42 -23.09
N GLU A 15 -2.18 17.88 -23.88
CA GLU A 15 -3.38 17.11 -24.24
C GLU A 15 -3.09 16.01 -25.26
N ASP A 16 -1.98 16.12 -26.00
CA ASP A 16 -1.55 15.08 -26.93
C ASP A 16 -1.06 13.86 -26.14
N PRO A 17 -1.67 12.66 -26.32
CA PRO A 17 -1.32 11.44 -25.57
C PRO A 17 0.00 10.83 -26.07
N ARG A 18 1.06 11.59 -26.04
CA ARG A 18 2.40 11.17 -26.47
C ARG A 18 3.47 11.61 -25.47
N LEU A 19 4.50 10.77 -25.32
CA LEU A 19 5.77 11.16 -24.70
C LEU A 19 6.71 11.66 -25.79
N VAL A 20 7.05 12.92 -25.75
CA VAL A 20 7.97 13.56 -26.71
C VAL A 20 9.19 14.10 -25.97
N LEU A 21 10.37 13.62 -26.33
CA LEU A 21 11.64 14.15 -25.84
C LEU A 21 12.39 14.86 -26.96
N ARG A 22 12.92 16.03 -26.64
CA ARG A 22 13.71 16.84 -27.58
C ARG A 22 15.10 17.12 -27.03
N TRP A 23 16.08 16.97 -27.88
CA TRP A 23 17.47 17.29 -27.58
C TRP A 23 18.05 18.23 -28.65
N ARG A 24 18.57 19.37 -28.23
CA ARG A 24 19.12 20.38 -29.14
C ARG A 24 18.19 20.73 -30.31
N GLY A 25 16.90 20.89 -30.03
CA GLY A 25 15.87 21.23 -31.01
C GLY A 25 15.41 20.06 -31.90
N LYS A 26 16.00 18.87 -31.76
CA LYS A 26 15.58 17.67 -32.50
C LYS A 26 14.74 16.76 -31.60
N GLU A 27 13.71 16.21 -32.17
CA GLU A 27 12.91 15.18 -31.52
C GLU A 27 13.67 13.85 -31.55
N ILE A 28 13.92 13.29 -30.37
CA ILE A 28 14.68 12.03 -30.21
C ILE A 28 13.79 10.90 -29.73
N VAL A 29 12.64 11.20 -29.11
CA VAL A 29 11.61 10.24 -28.73
C VAL A 29 10.25 10.82 -29.05
N ASN A 30 9.39 10.03 -29.64
CA ASN A 30 7.99 10.37 -29.89
C ASN A 30 7.16 9.08 -29.85
N ILE A 31 6.64 8.73 -28.67
CA ILE A 31 5.97 7.46 -28.42
C ILE A 31 4.54 7.74 -27.93
N SER A 32 3.57 7.00 -28.44
CA SER A 32 2.19 7.12 -27.98
C SER A 32 2.02 6.56 -26.56
N ARG A 33 1.09 7.14 -25.80
CA ARG A 33 0.69 6.61 -24.49
C ARG A 33 0.15 5.18 -24.60
N ALA A 34 -0.64 4.89 -25.65
CA ALA A 34 -1.16 3.56 -25.89
C ALA A 34 -0.04 2.50 -26.00
N PHE A 35 1.08 2.83 -26.65
CA PHE A 35 2.23 1.96 -26.70
C PHE A 35 2.88 1.78 -25.31
N LEU A 36 3.05 2.85 -24.55
CA LEU A 36 3.65 2.80 -23.22
C LEU A 36 2.78 2.00 -22.23
N ASP A 37 1.46 2.17 -22.30
CA ASP A 37 0.52 1.53 -21.39
C ASP A 37 0.45 0.00 -21.60
N THR A 38 0.81 -0.49 -22.80
CA THR A 38 0.81 -1.91 -23.15
C THR A 38 2.21 -2.52 -23.26
N ASN A 39 3.27 -1.77 -22.96
CA ASN A 39 4.65 -2.16 -23.27
C ASN A 39 4.85 -2.56 -24.74
N GLY A 40 4.04 -1.97 -25.64
CA GLY A 40 4.08 -2.23 -27.07
C GLY A 40 3.35 -3.48 -27.56
N ALA A 41 2.67 -4.23 -26.68
CA ALA A 41 1.92 -5.42 -27.04
C ALA A 41 0.58 -5.48 -26.28
N HIS A 42 -0.51 -5.72 -27.02
CA HIS A 42 -1.75 -6.16 -26.42
C HIS A 42 -1.62 -7.63 -26.04
N GLN A 43 -1.89 -7.95 -24.80
CA GLN A 43 -1.90 -9.32 -24.31
C GLN A 43 -3.35 -9.72 -24.00
N GLU A 44 -3.76 -10.82 -24.60
CA GLU A 44 -5.04 -11.45 -24.32
C GLU A 44 -4.78 -12.86 -23.79
N THR A 45 -5.52 -13.26 -22.78
CA THR A 45 -5.42 -14.59 -22.21
C THR A 45 -6.78 -15.07 -21.71
N ASP A 46 -7.01 -16.35 -21.86
CA ASP A 46 -8.17 -17.01 -21.26
C ASP A 46 -7.82 -17.47 -19.86
N VAL A 47 -8.65 -17.14 -18.89
CA VAL A 47 -8.46 -17.52 -17.50
C VAL A 47 -9.62 -18.40 -17.04
N THR A 48 -9.28 -19.59 -16.58
CA THR A 48 -10.24 -20.48 -15.91
C THR A 48 -10.17 -20.25 -14.42
N VAL A 49 -11.27 -19.76 -13.84
CA VAL A 49 -11.39 -19.59 -12.37
C VAL A 49 -12.08 -20.82 -11.79
N SER A 50 -11.35 -21.62 -11.06
CA SER A 50 -11.88 -22.77 -10.34
C SER A 50 -12.48 -22.33 -8.99
N MET A 51 -13.59 -22.95 -8.60
CA MET A 51 -14.14 -22.75 -7.26
C MET A 51 -13.18 -23.31 -6.21
N PRO A 52 -12.86 -22.55 -5.15
CA PRO A 52 -12.03 -23.05 -4.07
C PRO A 52 -12.75 -24.17 -3.31
N LYS A 53 -12.01 -25.17 -2.85
CA LYS A 53 -12.57 -26.28 -2.10
C LYS A 53 -13.05 -25.81 -0.73
N LYS A 54 -14.28 -26.16 -0.37
CA LYS A 54 -14.88 -25.74 0.90
C LYS A 54 -14.17 -26.36 2.11
N GLU A 55 -13.69 -27.58 1.97
CA GLU A 55 -12.99 -28.34 3.02
C GLU A 55 -11.63 -27.70 3.38
N GLU A 56 -11.02 -27.00 2.41
CA GLU A 56 -9.75 -26.28 2.58
C GLU A 56 -9.98 -24.79 2.93
N SER A 57 -11.21 -24.40 3.19
CA SER A 57 -11.57 -23.01 3.45
C SER A 57 -10.76 -22.43 4.62
N PHE A 58 -10.27 -21.21 4.44
CA PHE A 58 -9.67 -20.43 5.52
C PHE A 58 -10.59 -20.32 6.75
N PHE A 59 -11.91 -20.27 6.52
CA PHE A 59 -12.93 -20.16 7.56
C PHE A 59 -13.39 -21.49 8.12
N ALA A 60 -12.88 -22.62 7.61
CA ALA A 60 -13.25 -23.93 8.14
C ALA A 60 -12.76 -24.09 9.58
N SER A 61 -13.65 -24.57 10.46
CA SER A 61 -13.28 -24.88 11.83
C SER A 61 -12.24 -25.98 11.86
N LYS A 62 -11.16 -25.75 12.59
CA LYS A 62 -10.12 -26.74 12.85
C LYS A 62 -10.19 -27.18 14.30
N GLU A 63 -10.16 -28.48 14.55
CA GLU A 63 -10.10 -28.97 15.91
C GLU A 63 -8.77 -28.60 16.55
N VAL A 64 -8.83 -28.09 17.77
CA VAL A 64 -7.67 -27.67 18.56
C VAL A 64 -7.57 -28.62 19.75
N THR A 65 -6.59 -29.50 19.74
CA THR A 65 -6.35 -30.47 20.80
C THR A 65 -5.54 -29.91 21.97
N ASP A 66 -4.56 -29.05 21.67
CA ASP A 66 -3.79 -28.30 22.68
C ASP A 66 -3.93 -26.78 22.41
N VAL A 67 -4.71 -26.11 23.25
CA VAL A 67 -4.98 -24.67 23.15
C VAL A 67 -3.72 -23.86 23.42
N LYS A 68 -2.86 -24.26 24.35
CA LYS A 68 -1.64 -23.55 24.70
C LYS A 68 -0.63 -23.59 23.57
N GLU A 69 -0.39 -24.78 23.02
CA GLU A 69 0.51 -24.95 21.89
C GLU A 69 0.01 -24.16 20.67
N LYS A 70 -1.28 -24.29 20.38
CA LYS A 70 -1.89 -23.53 19.27
C LYS A 70 -1.78 -22.02 19.44
N TRP A 71 -2.01 -21.52 20.65
CA TRP A 71 -1.86 -20.10 20.97
C TRP A 71 -0.41 -19.61 20.75
N LEU A 72 0.56 -20.34 21.29
CA LEU A 72 1.97 -19.97 21.15
C LEU A 72 2.44 -20.03 19.70
N SER A 73 2.03 -21.06 18.94
CA SER A 73 2.38 -21.18 17.52
C SER A 73 1.77 -20.05 16.69
N MET A 74 0.54 -19.62 17.01
CA MET A 74 -0.11 -18.52 16.34
C MET A 74 0.60 -17.18 16.63
N LEU A 75 1.00 -16.93 17.87
CA LEU A 75 1.75 -15.72 18.23
C LEU A 75 3.16 -15.67 17.63
N ALA A 76 3.73 -16.82 17.31
CA ALA A 76 5.03 -16.94 16.64
C ALA A 76 4.96 -16.85 15.12
N ASP A 77 3.76 -16.88 14.55
CA ASP A 77 3.56 -16.75 13.10
C ASP A 77 4.00 -15.35 12.62
N LEU A 78 4.79 -15.31 11.55
CA LEU A 78 5.33 -14.07 11.00
C LEU A 78 4.26 -13.07 10.54
N ASN A 79 3.05 -13.54 10.25
CA ASN A 79 1.91 -12.68 9.90
C ASN A 79 1.12 -12.18 11.12
N VAL A 80 1.46 -12.64 12.32
CA VAL A 80 0.76 -12.30 13.57
C VAL A 80 1.68 -11.67 14.60
N CYS A 81 2.97 -12.05 14.63
CA CYS A 81 3.92 -11.52 15.60
C CYS A 81 4.13 -10.00 15.40
N SER A 82 4.49 -9.31 16.49
CA SER A 82 4.74 -7.87 16.44
C SER A 82 5.87 -7.51 15.48
N GLN A 83 5.62 -6.52 14.63
CA GLN A 83 6.58 -5.94 13.70
C GLN A 83 7.28 -4.69 14.28
N LYS A 84 7.10 -4.41 15.57
CA LYS A 84 7.59 -3.19 16.21
C LYS A 84 9.08 -2.97 16.01
N GLY A 85 9.90 -4.01 16.13
CA GLY A 85 11.35 -3.91 15.92
C GLY A 85 11.74 -3.47 14.51
N LEU A 86 10.98 -3.87 13.48
CA LEU A 86 11.20 -3.41 12.11
C LEU A 86 10.81 -1.94 11.94
N VAL A 87 9.69 -1.53 12.53
CA VAL A 87 9.23 -0.14 12.46
C VAL A 87 10.19 0.81 13.17
N GLU A 88 10.74 0.40 14.30
CA GLU A 88 11.72 1.19 15.06
C GLU A 88 13.07 1.35 14.34
N MET A 89 13.40 0.47 13.40
CA MET A 89 14.59 0.61 12.55
C MET A 89 14.44 1.68 11.46
N PHE A 90 13.21 1.99 11.07
CA PHE A 90 12.89 2.97 10.04
C PHE A 90 12.18 4.14 10.69
N ASP A 91 12.76 5.31 10.64
CA ASP A 91 12.18 6.52 11.23
C ASP A 91 10.79 6.80 10.62
N SER A 92 9.75 6.52 11.40
CA SER A 92 8.34 6.70 11.00
C SER A 92 7.85 8.13 11.16
N SER A 93 8.70 9.04 11.66
CA SER A 93 8.40 10.44 11.90
C SER A 93 9.18 11.40 10.99
N ILE A 94 9.84 10.89 9.96
CA ILE A 94 10.61 11.68 8.99
C ILE A 94 9.73 12.79 8.42
N GLY A 95 10.28 14.02 8.39
CA GLY A 95 9.60 15.21 7.89
C GLY A 95 8.57 15.80 8.86
N ALA A 96 8.41 15.24 10.06
CA ALA A 96 7.50 15.73 11.12
C ALA A 96 6.03 15.89 10.64
N GLY A 97 5.65 15.20 9.57
CA GLY A 97 4.30 15.24 9.01
C GLY A 97 3.35 14.15 9.55
N SER A 98 3.85 13.18 10.32
CA SER A 98 3.04 12.08 10.85
C SER A 98 2.00 12.58 11.84
N VAL A 99 0.72 12.33 11.55
CA VAL A 99 -0.40 12.65 12.45
C VAL A 99 -0.68 11.46 13.36
N VAL A 100 -0.62 10.26 12.82
CA VAL A 100 -0.80 9.01 13.57
C VAL A 100 0.48 8.21 13.50
N MET A 101 1.04 7.93 14.67
CA MET A 101 2.26 7.13 14.79
C MET A 101 1.95 5.64 14.63
N PRO A 102 2.90 4.82 14.12
CA PRO A 102 2.70 3.38 13.89
C PRO A 102 2.29 2.60 15.13
N TYR A 103 2.72 3.06 16.31
CA TYR A 103 2.31 2.49 17.60
C TYR A 103 1.76 3.58 18.49
N GLY A 104 0.53 3.41 18.92
CA GLY A 104 -0.20 4.35 19.79
C GLY A 104 -0.43 3.81 21.19
N GLY A 105 -1.26 4.55 21.94
CA GLY A 105 -1.60 4.26 23.31
C GLY A 105 -0.52 4.72 24.32
N LYS A 106 -0.84 4.66 25.59
CA LYS A 106 0.02 5.12 26.70
C LYS A 106 1.42 4.48 26.68
N ASN A 107 1.49 3.21 26.32
CA ASN A 107 2.72 2.43 26.30
C ASN A 107 3.33 2.29 24.89
N GLN A 108 2.73 2.93 23.89
CA GLN A 108 3.16 2.82 22.48
C GLN A 108 3.32 1.36 22.01
N LEU A 109 2.33 0.53 22.34
CA LEU A 109 2.30 -0.90 21.99
C LEU A 109 1.12 -1.25 21.08
N THR A 110 0.14 -0.34 20.93
CA THR A 110 -1.02 -0.58 20.08
C THR A 110 -0.68 -0.24 18.65
N GLU A 111 -0.65 -1.24 17.80
CA GLU A 111 -0.37 -1.07 16.37
C GLU A 111 -1.44 -0.22 15.70
N VAL A 112 -1.02 0.73 14.88
CA VAL A 112 -1.86 1.53 14.02
C VAL A 112 -1.57 1.15 12.56
N GLN A 113 -2.59 0.68 11.86
CA GLN A 113 -2.45 0.12 10.53
C GLN A 113 -2.86 1.08 9.41
N THR A 114 -2.94 2.36 9.73
CA THR A 114 -3.25 3.42 8.75
C THR A 114 -2.21 4.51 8.86
N MET A 115 -1.58 4.85 7.76
CA MET A 115 -0.74 6.04 7.68
C MET A 115 -1.64 7.27 7.55
N VAL A 116 -1.42 8.27 8.41
CA VAL A 116 -2.03 9.60 8.28
C VAL A 116 -0.92 10.63 8.40
N ALA A 117 -0.71 11.39 7.35
CA ALA A 117 0.35 12.39 7.31
C ALA A 117 -0.15 13.72 6.74
N LYS A 118 0.35 14.82 7.28
CA LYS A 118 0.08 16.16 6.74
C LYS A 118 0.66 16.31 5.34
N VAL A 119 -0.08 16.99 4.49
CA VAL A 119 0.44 17.37 3.17
C VAL A 119 1.59 18.36 3.37
N PRO A 120 2.78 18.10 2.79
CA PRO A 120 3.90 19.04 2.91
C PRO A 120 3.58 20.36 2.19
N VAL A 121 3.82 21.47 2.88
CA VAL A 121 3.62 22.83 2.34
C VAL A 121 4.93 23.60 2.42
N ALA A 122 5.16 24.49 1.44
CA ALA A 122 6.40 25.26 1.36
C ALA A 122 6.55 26.27 2.50
N LYS A 123 5.44 26.80 3.04
CA LYS A 123 5.42 27.73 4.17
C LYS A 123 4.16 27.53 5.00
N GLY A 124 4.29 27.73 6.32
CA GLY A 124 3.18 27.65 7.27
C GLY A 124 2.80 26.20 7.63
N ASN A 125 1.56 26.02 8.06
CA ASN A 125 0.97 24.74 8.45
C ASN A 125 -0.27 24.46 7.61
N THR A 126 -0.63 23.20 7.52
CA THR A 126 -1.89 22.73 6.91
C THR A 126 -2.57 21.72 7.82
N ASP A 127 -3.90 21.68 7.78
CA ASP A 127 -4.72 20.63 8.37
C ASP A 127 -5.12 19.56 7.35
N ALA A 128 -4.77 19.77 6.07
CA ALA A 128 -4.95 18.76 5.05
C ALA A 128 -4.00 17.57 5.29
N VAL A 129 -4.55 16.36 5.20
CA VAL A 129 -3.81 15.11 5.40
C VAL A 129 -4.00 14.17 4.21
N THR A 130 -3.04 13.30 4.04
CA THR A 130 -3.18 12.10 3.22
C THR A 130 -3.32 10.89 4.11
N MET A 131 -4.14 9.93 3.68
CA MET A 131 -4.31 8.66 4.38
C MET A 131 -3.97 7.51 3.44
N MET A 132 -3.32 6.48 3.98
CA MET A 132 -2.99 5.27 3.25
C MET A 132 -3.14 4.07 4.15
N SER A 133 -3.75 3.03 3.63
CA SER A 133 -3.85 1.72 4.28
C SER A 133 -3.71 0.61 3.26
N TYR A 134 -3.56 -0.59 3.75
CA TYR A 134 -3.61 -1.81 2.93
C TYR A 134 -4.37 -2.90 3.66
N GLY A 135 -4.83 -3.87 2.91
CA GLY A 135 -5.36 -5.12 3.42
C GLY A 135 -4.69 -6.30 2.71
N PHE A 136 -4.29 -7.30 3.45
CA PHE A 136 -3.73 -8.52 2.89
C PHE A 136 -3.73 -9.67 3.90
N ASN A 137 -4.31 -10.79 3.51
CA ASN A 137 -4.23 -12.02 4.26
C ASN A 137 -3.66 -13.12 3.35
N PRO A 138 -2.39 -13.55 3.56
CA PRO A 138 -1.73 -14.53 2.70
C PRO A 138 -2.41 -15.89 2.72
N TYR A 139 -2.96 -16.32 3.84
CA TYR A 139 -3.63 -17.61 3.97
C TYR A 139 -4.96 -17.63 3.22
N LEU A 140 -5.75 -16.56 3.36
CA LEU A 140 -7.00 -16.38 2.62
C LEU A 140 -6.75 -16.30 1.12
N SER A 141 -5.73 -15.53 0.71
CA SER A 141 -5.34 -15.37 -0.69
C SER A 141 -4.81 -16.65 -1.32
N SER A 142 -4.10 -17.48 -0.55
CA SER A 142 -3.63 -18.80 -1.01
C SER A 142 -4.77 -19.79 -1.20
N TRP A 143 -5.79 -19.72 -0.35
CA TRP A 143 -6.99 -20.56 -0.52
C TRP A 143 -7.83 -20.10 -1.72
N SER A 144 -8.04 -18.80 -1.84
CA SER A 144 -8.85 -18.20 -2.92
C SER A 144 -8.39 -16.77 -3.22
N PRO A 145 -7.70 -16.54 -4.36
CA PRO A 145 -7.30 -15.19 -4.76
C PRO A 145 -8.48 -14.21 -4.87
N TYR A 146 -9.65 -14.68 -5.32
CA TYR A 146 -10.87 -13.87 -5.38
C TYR A 146 -11.28 -13.37 -3.99
N HIS A 147 -11.45 -14.29 -3.02
CA HIS A 147 -11.81 -13.91 -1.65
C HIS A 147 -10.71 -13.07 -0.99
N GLY A 148 -9.45 -13.43 -1.24
CA GLY A 148 -8.30 -12.66 -0.78
C GLY A 148 -8.36 -11.20 -1.23
N ALA A 149 -8.68 -10.95 -2.49
CA ALA A 149 -8.81 -9.58 -3.04
C ALA A 149 -10.01 -8.83 -2.43
N VAL A 150 -11.18 -9.48 -2.33
CA VAL A 150 -12.39 -8.88 -1.72
C VAL A 150 -12.12 -8.45 -0.28
N TYR A 151 -11.53 -9.35 0.53
CA TYR A 151 -11.23 -9.04 1.93
C TYR A 151 -10.12 -8.00 2.08
N ALA A 152 -9.11 -8.01 1.20
CA ALA A 152 -8.05 -7.01 1.20
C ALA A 152 -8.60 -5.59 0.98
N VAL A 153 -9.50 -5.41 0.00
CA VAL A 153 -10.15 -4.12 -0.24
C VAL A 153 -11.03 -3.71 0.94
N THR A 154 -11.84 -4.63 1.46
CA THR A 154 -12.72 -4.37 2.62
C THR A 154 -11.91 -3.97 3.85
N GLU A 155 -10.83 -4.67 4.13
CA GLU A 155 -9.91 -4.38 5.25
C GLU A 155 -9.27 -2.99 5.08
N SER A 156 -8.77 -2.66 3.89
CA SER A 156 -8.18 -1.36 3.61
C SER A 156 -9.17 -0.22 3.84
N ILE A 157 -10.40 -0.34 3.31
CA ILE A 157 -11.45 0.66 3.51
C ILE A 157 -11.81 0.79 4.99
N ALA A 158 -11.96 -0.32 5.71
CA ALA A 158 -12.28 -0.31 7.13
C ALA A 158 -11.19 0.42 7.95
N LYS A 159 -9.92 0.23 7.63
CA LYS A 159 -8.79 0.91 8.26
C LYS A 159 -8.82 2.43 8.02
N ILE A 160 -9.08 2.87 6.80
CA ILE A 160 -9.22 4.30 6.46
C ILE A 160 -10.39 4.91 7.25
N THR A 161 -11.55 4.26 7.23
CA THR A 161 -12.74 4.73 7.96
C THR A 161 -12.49 4.80 9.46
N ALA A 162 -11.83 3.80 10.04
CA ALA A 162 -11.45 3.80 11.46
C ALA A 162 -10.48 4.93 11.83
N ALA A 163 -9.67 5.39 10.88
CA ALA A 163 -8.77 6.54 11.06
C ALA A 163 -9.46 7.90 10.83
N GLY A 164 -10.75 7.92 10.50
CA GLY A 164 -11.55 9.13 10.26
C GLY A 164 -11.64 9.58 8.80
N GLY A 165 -11.24 8.71 7.85
CA GLY A 165 -11.46 8.95 6.43
C GLY A 165 -12.88 8.60 5.98
N ASP A 166 -13.41 9.31 5.02
CA ASP A 166 -14.73 9.17 4.39
C ASP A 166 -14.60 9.03 2.85
#